data_c4f3cecde34d49103c658db5e2adc37e
#
_entry.id   c4f3cecde34d49103c658db5e2adc37e
#
_cell.length_a   1.000
_cell.length_b   1.000
_cell.length_c   1.000
_cell.angle_alpha   90.00
_cell.angle_beta   90.00
_cell.angle_gamma   90.00
#
_symmetry.space_group_name_H-M   'P 1'
#
loop_
_entity.id
_entity.type
_entity.pdbx_description
1 polymer ?
#
loop_
_entity_poly.entity_id
_entity_poly.type
_entity_poly.pdbx_seq_one_letter_code
_entity_poly.pdbx_strand_id
1 'polypeptide(L)'
;AKAQLDNARAEAQKYISEAQKQQAEILRDAAKMKTQIIEEARREASDEAKKVMDAAKLSIEQSRKEAELQFRNEVSKFSIDIAEKMVRKQMSSDSAQSELVNKLLDEIEKN
;
A
#
# COMPACT_ATOMS: atom_id res chain seq x y z
N ALA A 1 -25.61 -46.16 -60.73
CA ALA A 1 -26.43 -45.51 -59.71
C ALA A 1 -26.03 -45.92 -58.28
N LYS A 2 -25.82 -47.23 -58.03
CA LYS A 2 -25.39 -47.68 -56.69
C LYS A 2 -23.94 -47.24 -56.36
N ALA A 3 -23.05 -47.30 -57.35
CA ALA A 3 -21.68 -46.85 -57.19
C ALA A 3 -21.55 -45.35 -56.92
N GLN A 4 -22.41 -44.53 -57.56
CA GLN A 4 -22.45 -43.10 -57.33
C GLN A 4 -22.98 -42.76 -55.92
N LEU A 5 -23.96 -43.53 -55.45
CA LEU A 5 -24.51 -43.33 -54.08
C LEU A 5 -23.48 -43.75 -53.03
N ASP A 6 -22.80 -44.87 -53.25
CA ASP A 6 -21.75 -45.32 -52.31
C ASP A 6 -20.60 -44.33 -52.24
N ASN A 7 -20.16 -43.75 -53.38
CA ASN A 7 -19.15 -42.73 -53.42
C ASN A 7 -19.58 -41.44 -52.69
N ALA A 8 -20.86 -41.03 -52.92
CA ALA A 8 -21.39 -39.86 -52.23
C ALA A 8 -21.45 -40.06 -50.71
N ARG A 9 -21.81 -41.23 -50.23
CA ARG A 9 -21.81 -41.57 -48.82
C ARG A 9 -20.41 -41.57 -48.21
N ALA A 10 -19.45 -42.14 -48.97
CA ALA A 10 -18.06 -42.16 -48.55
C ALA A 10 -17.48 -40.75 -48.41
N GLU A 11 -17.75 -39.85 -49.38
CA GLU A 11 -17.39 -38.44 -49.33
C GLU A 11 -18.03 -37.71 -48.17
N ALA A 12 -19.35 -37.91 -47.96
CA ALA A 12 -20.06 -37.30 -46.83
C ALA A 12 -19.46 -37.74 -45.50
N GLN A 13 -19.15 -39.04 -45.35
CA GLN A 13 -18.53 -39.57 -44.15
C GLN A 13 -17.15 -38.98 -43.92
N LYS A 14 -16.38 -38.78 -44.98
CA LYS A 14 -15.07 -38.12 -44.91
C LYS A 14 -15.18 -36.67 -44.43
N TYR A 15 -16.15 -35.89 -44.95
CA TYR A 15 -16.38 -34.53 -44.52
C TYR A 15 -16.82 -34.46 -43.06
N ILE A 16 -17.69 -35.36 -42.63
CA ILE A 16 -18.12 -35.44 -41.24
C ILE A 16 -16.96 -35.77 -40.33
N SER A 17 -16.13 -36.75 -40.70
CA SER A 17 -14.94 -37.15 -39.95
C SER A 17 -13.96 -35.96 -39.81
N GLU A 18 -13.71 -35.24 -40.90
CA GLU A 18 -12.84 -34.06 -40.89
C GLU A 18 -13.39 -32.94 -40.05
N ALA A 19 -14.71 -32.67 -40.13
CA ALA A 19 -15.38 -31.66 -39.30
C ALA A 19 -15.27 -32.00 -37.81
N GLN A 20 -15.47 -33.28 -37.45
CA GLN A 20 -15.30 -33.73 -36.06
C GLN A 20 -13.88 -33.54 -35.56
N LYS A 21 -12.89 -33.84 -36.44
CA LYS A 21 -11.48 -33.64 -36.12
C LYS A 21 -11.14 -32.15 -35.87
N GLN A 22 -11.62 -31.28 -36.76
CA GLN A 22 -11.47 -29.84 -36.60
C GLN A 22 -12.15 -29.32 -35.33
N GLN A 23 -13.36 -29.80 -35.02
CA GLN A 23 -14.04 -29.47 -33.78
C GLN A 23 -13.23 -29.86 -32.55
N ALA A 24 -12.66 -31.04 -32.53
CA ALA A 24 -11.81 -31.51 -31.45
C ALA A 24 -10.57 -30.63 -31.27
N GLU A 25 -9.94 -30.20 -32.37
CA GLU A 25 -8.81 -29.29 -32.35
C GLU A 25 -9.18 -27.90 -31.80
N ILE A 26 -10.31 -27.36 -32.27
CA ILE A 26 -10.80 -26.06 -31.79
C ILE A 26 -11.08 -26.11 -30.30
N LEU A 27 -11.74 -27.17 -29.82
CA LEU A 27 -12.04 -27.33 -28.39
C LEU A 27 -10.77 -27.48 -27.55
N ARG A 28 -9.77 -28.18 -28.07
CA ARG A 28 -8.48 -28.34 -27.40
C ARG A 28 -7.73 -27.03 -27.32
N ASP A 29 -7.68 -26.29 -28.42
CA ASP A 29 -7.06 -24.96 -28.46
C ASP A 29 -7.75 -23.99 -27.57
N ALA A 30 -9.08 -24.00 -27.54
CA ALA A 30 -9.86 -23.16 -26.65
C ALA A 30 -9.60 -23.48 -25.17
N ALA A 31 -9.50 -24.75 -24.81
CA ALA A 31 -9.15 -25.18 -23.46
C ALA A 31 -7.74 -24.71 -23.05
N LYS A 32 -6.80 -24.81 -23.99
CA LYS A 32 -5.43 -24.32 -23.78
C LYS A 32 -5.38 -22.81 -23.60
N MET A 33 -6.09 -22.07 -24.43
CA MET A 33 -6.21 -20.61 -24.31
C MET A 33 -6.86 -20.20 -22.99
N LYS A 34 -7.89 -20.91 -22.57
CA LYS A 34 -8.55 -20.68 -21.28
C LYS A 34 -7.56 -20.80 -20.12
N THR A 35 -6.76 -21.88 -20.14
CA THR A 35 -5.75 -22.08 -19.09
C THR A 35 -4.72 -20.95 -19.09
N GLN A 36 -4.23 -20.55 -20.25
CA GLN A 36 -3.27 -19.44 -20.38
C GLN A 36 -3.83 -18.13 -19.88
N ILE A 37 -5.08 -17.82 -20.24
CA ILE A 37 -5.76 -16.59 -19.79
C ILE A 37 -5.90 -16.57 -18.27
N ILE A 38 -6.30 -17.69 -17.67
CA ILE A 38 -6.46 -17.80 -16.21
C ILE A 38 -5.10 -17.64 -15.51
N GLU A 39 -4.06 -18.28 -16.01
CA GLU A 39 -2.72 -18.18 -15.43
C GLU A 39 -2.18 -16.75 -15.51
N GLU A 40 -2.36 -16.09 -16.65
CA GLU A 40 -1.95 -14.72 -16.85
C GLU A 40 -2.73 -13.76 -15.95
N ALA A 41 -4.05 -13.93 -15.86
CA ALA A 41 -4.90 -13.14 -14.98
C ALA A 41 -4.50 -13.28 -13.49
N ARG A 42 -4.17 -14.50 -13.07
CA ARG A 42 -3.69 -14.75 -11.70
C ARG A 42 -2.36 -14.08 -11.44
N ARG A 43 -1.46 -14.10 -12.40
CA ARG A 43 -0.16 -13.46 -12.30
C ARG A 43 -0.30 -11.93 -12.19
N GLU A 44 -1.11 -11.36 -13.07
CA GLU A 44 -1.39 -9.92 -13.05
C GLU A 44 -2.07 -9.49 -11.75
N ALA A 45 -3.04 -10.26 -11.27
CA ALA A 45 -3.72 -10.00 -10.01
C ALA A 45 -2.76 -10.08 -8.82
N SER A 46 -1.87 -11.08 -8.82
CA SER A 46 -0.85 -11.22 -7.78
C SER A 46 0.14 -10.06 -7.78
N ASP A 47 0.60 -9.65 -8.96
CA ASP A 47 1.52 -8.52 -9.10
C ASP A 47 0.87 -7.21 -8.65
N GLU A 48 -0.38 -6.99 -9.04
CA GLU A 48 -1.14 -5.81 -8.63
C GLU A 48 -1.39 -5.79 -7.12
N ALA A 49 -1.75 -6.93 -6.54
CA ALA A 49 -1.93 -7.05 -5.10
C ALA A 49 -0.63 -6.72 -4.34
N LYS A 50 0.51 -7.19 -4.86
CA LYS A 50 1.82 -6.88 -4.28
C LYS A 50 2.13 -5.40 -4.34
N LYS A 51 1.86 -4.75 -5.46
CA LYS A 51 2.04 -3.29 -5.61
C LYS A 51 1.18 -2.51 -4.63
N VAL A 52 -0.08 -2.89 -4.48
CA VAL A 52 -1.00 -2.26 -3.53
C VAL A 52 -0.51 -2.43 -2.10
N MET A 53 -0.07 -3.64 -1.73
CA MET A 53 0.48 -3.91 -0.40
C MET A 53 1.75 -3.10 -0.13
N ASP A 54 2.66 -3.03 -1.09
CA ASP A 54 3.90 -2.28 -0.95
C ASP A 54 3.62 -0.77 -0.81
N ALA A 55 2.69 -0.24 -1.61
CA ALA A 55 2.26 1.14 -1.51
C ALA A 55 1.60 1.45 -0.16
N ALA A 56 0.78 0.53 0.34
CA ALA A 56 0.14 0.66 1.66
C ALA A 56 1.17 0.67 2.78
N LYS A 57 2.17 -0.21 2.73
CA LYS A 57 3.26 -0.24 3.72
C LYS A 57 4.05 1.06 3.73
N LEU A 58 4.36 1.59 2.56
CA LEU A 58 5.06 2.87 2.43
C LEU A 58 4.24 4.02 3.01
N SER A 59 2.94 4.06 2.70
CA SER A 59 2.02 5.08 3.21
C SER A 59 1.89 5.02 4.74
N ILE A 60 1.80 3.82 5.31
CA ILE A 60 1.76 3.62 6.76
C ILE A 60 3.05 4.13 7.41
N GLU A 61 4.20 3.81 6.84
CA GLU A 61 5.48 4.26 7.38
C GLU A 61 5.63 5.79 7.33
N GLN A 62 5.20 6.43 6.26
CA GLN A 62 5.18 7.88 6.15
C GLN A 62 4.26 8.52 7.19
N SER A 63 3.06 7.96 7.36
CA SER A 63 2.10 8.43 8.37
C SER A 63 2.63 8.27 9.78
N ARG A 64 3.32 7.16 10.05
CA ARG A 64 3.95 6.91 11.34
C ARG A 64 5.02 7.96 11.66
N LYS A 65 5.87 8.27 10.69
CA LYS A 65 6.91 9.31 10.84
C LYS A 65 6.33 10.69 11.08
N GLU A 66 5.29 11.05 10.34
CA GLU A 66 4.57 12.31 10.51
C GLU A 66 3.92 12.42 11.89
N ALA A 67 3.27 11.36 12.33
CA ALA A 67 2.65 11.30 13.65
C ALA A 67 3.69 11.41 14.77
N GLU A 68 4.83 10.75 14.63
CA GLU A 68 5.94 10.85 15.58
C GLU A 68 6.49 12.27 15.67
N LEU A 69 6.68 12.93 14.53
CA LEU A 69 7.15 14.30 14.49
C LEU A 69 6.14 15.27 15.12
N GLN A 70 4.86 15.12 14.80
CA GLN A 70 3.78 15.90 15.40
C GLN A 70 3.74 15.72 16.93
N PHE A 71 3.85 14.49 17.38
CA PHE A 71 3.88 14.17 18.81
C PHE A 71 5.06 14.84 19.51
N ARG A 72 6.25 14.77 18.94
CA ARG A 72 7.44 15.44 19.47
C ARG A 72 7.25 16.95 19.57
N ASN A 73 6.67 17.56 18.54
CA ASN A 73 6.39 18.99 18.52
C ASN A 73 5.38 19.38 19.59
N GLU A 74 4.32 18.60 19.77
CA GLU A 74 3.31 18.85 20.80
C GLU A 74 3.86 18.67 22.21
N VAL A 75 4.66 17.64 22.44
CA VAL A 75 5.32 17.43 23.73
C VAL A 75 6.27 18.59 24.04
N SER A 76 7.03 19.06 23.05
CA SER A 76 7.92 20.21 23.22
C SER A 76 7.16 21.47 23.59
N LYS A 77 6.07 21.78 22.90
CA LYS A 77 5.21 22.93 23.19
C LYS A 77 4.59 22.84 24.59
N PHE A 78 4.10 21.66 24.92
CA PHE A 78 3.50 21.41 26.24
C PHE A 78 4.53 21.58 27.36
N SER A 79 5.75 21.07 27.15
CA SER A 79 6.85 21.19 28.11
C SER A 79 7.26 22.66 28.35
N ILE A 80 7.35 23.44 27.28
CA ILE A 80 7.65 24.87 27.37
C ILE A 80 6.52 25.61 28.10
N ASP A 81 5.27 25.28 27.80
CA ASP A 81 4.10 25.88 28.43
C ASP A 81 4.07 25.63 29.94
N ILE A 82 4.37 24.38 30.33
CA ILE A 82 4.51 24.04 31.77
C ILE A 82 5.66 24.79 32.40
N ALA A 83 6.80 24.85 31.73
CA ALA A 83 7.97 25.60 32.26
C ALA A 83 7.66 27.09 32.45
N GLU A 84 6.97 27.71 31.51
CA GLU A 84 6.53 29.11 31.64
C GLU A 84 5.60 29.31 32.83
N LYS A 85 4.65 28.42 33.02
CA LYS A 85 3.70 28.48 34.14
C LYS A 85 4.42 28.29 35.47
N MET A 86 5.38 27.40 35.53
CA MET A 86 6.20 27.19 36.74
C MET A 86 7.01 28.45 37.09
N VAL A 87 7.64 29.03 36.08
CA VAL A 87 8.41 30.28 36.27
C VAL A 87 7.52 31.42 36.72
N ARG A 88 6.35 31.60 36.09
CA ARG A 88 5.38 32.64 36.49
C ARG A 88 4.90 32.45 37.93
N LYS A 89 4.61 31.22 38.33
CA LYS A 89 4.17 30.91 39.69
C LYS A 89 5.29 31.24 40.69
N GLN A 90 6.52 30.90 40.40
CA GLN A 90 7.66 31.20 41.23
C GLN A 90 7.95 32.68 41.30
N MET A 91 7.71 33.42 40.24
CA MET A 91 7.90 34.87 40.15
C MET A 91 6.71 35.69 40.64
N SER A 92 5.61 35.05 41.03
CA SER A 92 4.38 35.73 41.46
C SER A 92 4.48 36.31 42.85
N SER A 93 5.45 35.90 43.67
CA SER A 93 5.70 36.49 44.97
C SER A 93 6.82 37.55 44.87
N ASP A 94 6.68 38.68 45.54
CA ASP A 94 7.71 39.71 45.58
C ASP A 94 9.02 39.19 46.16
N SER A 95 8.95 38.28 47.10
CA SER A 95 10.09 37.59 47.70
C SER A 95 10.88 36.79 46.69
N ALA A 96 10.21 36.00 45.85
CA ALA A 96 10.86 35.20 44.82
C ALA A 96 11.49 36.07 43.73
N GLN A 97 10.82 37.15 43.32
CA GLN A 97 11.37 38.11 42.36
C GLN A 97 12.63 38.79 42.90
N SER A 98 12.60 39.23 44.15
CA SER A 98 13.75 39.85 44.81
C SER A 98 14.94 38.91 44.92
N GLU A 99 14.68 37.65 45.26
CA GLU A 99 15.71 36.61 45.33
C GLU A 99 16.38 36.37 43.97
N LEU A 100 15.59 36.27 42.90
CA LEU A 100 16.10 36.08 41.57
C LEU A 100 16.92 37.28 41.09
N VAL A 101 16.45 38.49 41.30
CA VAL A 101 17.13 39.72 40.94
C VAL A 101 18.48 39.80 41.68
N ASN A 102 18.49 39.55 42.98
CA ASN A 102 19.71 39.54 43.77
C ASN A 102 20.70 38.49 43.31
N LYS A 103 20.25 37.31 42.95
CA LYS A 103 21.09 36.25 42.42
C LYS A 103 21.72 36.62 41.08
N LEU A 104 20.97 37.26 40.19
CA LEU A 104 21.46 37.74 38.91
C LEU A 104 22.47 38.87 39.08
N LEU A 105 22.23 39.79 40.01
CA LEU A 105 23.15 40.88 40.35
C LEU A 105 24.47 40.33 40.92
N ASP A 106 24.41 39.32 41.77
CA ASP A 106 25.59 38.65 42.32
C ASP A 106 26.42 37.99 41.21
N GLU A 107 25.78 37.37 40.21
CA GLU A 107 26.49 36.80 39.08
C GLU A 107 27.18 37.86 38.21
N ILE A 108 26.53 39.02 38.03
CA ILE A 108 27.14 40.15 37.29
C ILE A 108 28.32 40.72 38.03
N GLU A 109 28.24 40.87 39.36
CA GLU A 109 29.34 41.37 40.19
C GLU A 109 30.55 40.45 40.23
N LYS A 110 30.35 39.16 40.07
CA LYS A 110 31.44 38.17 40.01
C LYS A 110 32.23 38.22 38.71
N ASN A 111 31.67 38.76 37.69
CA ASN A 111 32.31 38.91 36.40
C ASN A 111 32.76 40.34 36.19
#